data_1f76569ca3d9c46b5bd63c349b95100d
#
_entry.id   1f76569ca3d9c46b5bd63c349b95100d
#
_cell.length_a   1.000
_cell.length_b   1.000
_cell.length_c   1.000
_cell.angle_alpha   90.00
_cell.angle_beta   90.00
_cell.angle_gamma   90.00
#
_symmetry.space_group_name_H-M   'P 1'
#
loop_
_entity.id
_entity.type
_entity.pdbx_description
1 polymer ?
#
loop_
_entity_poly.entity_id
_entity_poly.type
_entity_poly.pdbx_seq_one_letter_code
_entity_poly.pdbx_strand_id
1 'polypeptide(L)'
;MKKILFIFICFYFYSSQSKITLKAKTPEEKDLGCITILTIASEKSKEDGEMVKYKKLKKLQNSFLSKYNENYFSKEASQLQINEHNLRIKEKGVRYINKGLQKCGLK
;
A
#
# COMPACT_ATOMS: atom_id res chain seq x y z
N MET A 1 -23.36 -28.28 22.12
CA MET A 1 -22.36 -27.50 22.87
C MET A 1 -20.94 -27.81 22.44
N LYS A 2 -20.58 -29.07 22.31
CA LYS A 2 -19.23 -29.45 21.89
C LYS A 2 -18.88 -28.92 20.52
N LYS A 3 -19.84 -28.88 19.60
CA LYS A 3 -19.63 -28.36 18.26
C LYS A 3 -19.27 -26.87 18.24
N ILE A 4 -19.81 -26.14 19.17
CA ILE A 4 -19.54 -24.71 19.31
C ILE A 4 -18.09 -24.48 19.73
N LEU A 5 -17.58 -25.34 20.60
CA LEU A 5 -16.19 -25.27 21.04
C LEU A 5 -15.20 -25.47 19.90
N PHE A 6 -15.54 -26.37 18.97
CA PHE A 6 -14.71 -26.59 17.79
C PHE A 6 -14.61 -25.35 16.93
N ILE A 7 -15.71 -24.63 16.79
CA ILE A 7 -15.74 -23.41 15.99
C ILE A 7 -14.80 -22.37 16.60
N PHE A 8 -14.78 -22.24 17.91
CA PHE A 8 -13.88 -21.32 18.60
C PHE A 8 -12.43 -21.64 18.36
N ILE A 9 -12.08 -22.92 18.36
CA ILE A 9 -10.71 -23.37 18.13
C ILE A 9 -10.25 -22.93 16.73
N CYS A 10 -11.12 -23.06 15.74
CA CYS A 10 -10.80 -22.64 14.38
C CYS A 10 -10.48 -21.15 14.32
N PHE A 11 -11.21 -20.33 15.04
CA PHE A 11 -10.94 -18.89 15.08
C PHE A 11 -9.58 -18.56 15.68
N TYR A 12 -9.15 -19.29 16.66
CA TYR A 12 -7.83 -19.11 17.24
C TYR A 12 -6.72 -19.35 16.23
N PHE A 13 -6.88 -20.34 15.37
CA PHE A 13 -5.90 -20.59 14.33
C PHE A 13 -5.80 -19.43 13.37
N TYR A 14 -6.90 -18.83 12.99
CA TYR A 14 -6.87 -17.65 12.12
C TYR A 14 -6.15 -16.50 12.77
N SER A 15 -6.38 -16.27 14.04
CA SER A 15 -5.68 -15.22 14.78
C SER A 15 -4.18 -15.44 14.79
N SER A 16 -3.74 -16.69 14.93
CA SER A 16 -2.32 -17.00 14.89
C SER A 16 -1.71 -16.70 13.53
N GLN A 17 -2.42 -16.99 12.46
CA GLN A 17 -1.94 -16.71 11.12
C GLN A 17 -1.80 -15.21 10.87
N SER A 18 -2.71 -14.41 11.39
CA SER A 18 -2.63 -12.96 11.21
C SER A 18 -1.39 -12.37 11.87
N LYS A 19 -0.87 -12.96 12.92
CA LYS A 19 0.36 -12.50 13.56
C LYS A 19 1.57 -12.64 12.64
N ILE A 20 1.58 -13.65 11.79
CA ILE A 20 2.67 -13.86 10.85
C ILE A 20 2.77 -12.70 9.87
N THR A 21 1.63 -12.11 9.50
CA THR A 21 1.60 -11.00 8.56
C THR A 21 2.15 -9.69 9.15
N LEU A 22 2.35 -9.63 10.45
CA LEU A 22 2.90 -8.46 11.12
C LEU A 22 4.42 -8.38 11.04
N LYS A 23 5.08 -9.35 10.43
CA LYS A 23 6.51 -9.31 10.23
C LYS A 23 6.89 -8.11 9.36
N ALA A 24 8.12 -7.63 9.55
CA ALA A 24 8.64 -6.53 8.75
C ALA A 24 8.53 -6.85 7.26
N LYS A 25 8.11 -5.86 6.49
CA LYS A 25 8.00 -6.01 5.04
C LYS A 25 9.38 -6.11 4.41
N THR A 26 9.46 -6.87 3.33
CA THR A 26 10.69 -6.92 2.54
C THR A 26 10.91 -5.58 1.84
N PRO A 27 12.16 -5.27 1.40
CA PRO A 27 12.40 -4.04 0.64
C PRO A 27 11.51 -3.92 -0.59
N GLU A 28 11.24 -5.02 -1.29
CA GLU A 28 10.38 -5.03 -2.46
C GLU A 28 8.95 -4.68 -2.10
N GLU A 29 8.44 -5.18 -1.00
CA GLU A 29 7.09 -4.85 -0.53
C GLU A 29 6.99 -3.37 -0.14
N LYS A 30 8.02 -2.83 0.48
CA LYS A 30 8.06 -1.40 0.82
C LYS A 30 8.06 -0.54 -0.42
N ASP A 31 8.84 -0.93 -1.43
CA ASP A 31 8.90 -0.20 -2.70
C ASP A 31 7.56 -0.27 -3.42
N LEU A 32 6.91 -1.43 -3.42
CA LEU A 32 5.57 -1.54 -4.00
C LEU A 32 4.57 -0.65 -3.28
N GLY A 33 4.65 -0.59 -1.95
CA GLY A 33 3.83 0.32 -1.16
C GLY A 33 4.03 1.77 -1.56
N CYS A 34 5.28 2.17 -1.80
CA CYS A 34 5.59 3.53 -2.27
C CYS A 34 5.08 3.77 -3.68
N ILE A 35 5.30 2.84 -4.59
CA ILE A 35 4.84 2.95 -5.98
C ILE A 35 3.33 3.15 -6.02
N THR A 36 2.59 2.36 -5.25
CA THR A 36 1.13 2.43 -5.27
C THR A 36 0.58 3.67 -4.58
N ILE A 37 1.17 4.12 -3.47
CA ILE A 37 0.72 5.37 -2.84
C ILE A 37 1.04 6.57 -3.73
N LEU A 38 2.17 6.55 -4.44
CA LEU A 38 2.51 7.58 -5.41
C LEU A 38 1.55 7.58 -6.59
N THR A 39 1.09 6.43 -7.02
CA THR A 39 0.07 6.31 -8.06
C THR A 39 -1.21 7.02 -7.63
N ILE A 40 -1.70 6.71 -6.44
CA ILE A 40 -2.93 7.31 -5.92
C ILE A 40 -2.78 8.82 -5.79
N ALA A 41 -1.67 9.27 -5.20
CA ALA A 41 -1.44 10.69 -4.98
C ALA A 41 -1.28 11.47 -6.29
N SER A 42 -0.60 10.87 -7.28
CA SER A 42 -0.41 11.55 -8.57
C SER A 42 -1.72 11.67 -9.33
N GLU A 43 -2.55 10.66 -9.32
CA GLU A 43 -3.86 10.73 -9.96
C GLU A 43 -4.74 11.80 -9.32
N LYS A 44 -4.72 11.88 -7.99
CA LYS A 44 -5.46 12.90 -7.27
C LYS A 44 -4.96 14.30 -7.62
N SER A 45 -3.65 14.50 -7.69
CA SER A 45 -3.07 15.79 -8.06
C SER A 45 -3.44 16.18 -9.48
N LYS A 46 -3.48 15.22 -10.39
CA LYS A 46 -3.89 15.46 -11.77
C LYS A 46 -5.35 15.90 -11.84
N GLU A 47 -6.22 15.22 -11.09
CA GLU A 47 -7.64 15.58 -11.03
C GLU A 47 -7.86 16.98 -10.47
N ASP A 48 -7.06 17.34 -9.46
CA ASP A 48 -7.15 18.63 -8.81
C ASP A 48 -6.48 19.76 -9.60
N GLY A 49 -5.86 19.43 -10.74
CA GLY A 49 -5.17 20.41 -11.58
C GLY A 49 -3.80 20.82 -11.06
N GLU A 50 -3.27 20.13 -10.07
CA GLU A 50 -1.96 20.42 -9.49
C GLU A 50 -0.85 19.77 -10.30
N MET A 51 -0.56 20.32 -11.47
CA MET A 51 0.35 19.70 -12.44
C MET A 51 1.80 19.68 -11.97
N VAL A 52 2.24 20.69 -11.24
CA VAL A 52 3.61 20.72 -10.71
C VAL A 52 3.80 19.56 -9.72
N LYS A 53 2.85 19.39 -8.82
CA LYS A 53 2.86 18.31 -7.85
C LYS A 53 2.76 16.95 -8.55
N TYR A 54 1.90 16.84 -9.55
CA TYR A 54 1.75 15.64 -10.34
C TYR A 54 3.08 15.19 -10.95
N LYS A 55 3.78 16.11 -11.61
CA LYS A 55 5.07 15.82 -12.24
C LYS A 55 6.12 15.38 -11.23
N LYS A 56 6.15 16.03 -10.07
CA LYS A 56 7.07 15.69 -8.98
C LYS A 56 6.80 14.28 -8.47
N LEU A 57 5.53 13.92 -8.27
CA LEU A 57 5.13 12.60 -7.81
C LEU A 57 5.46 11.52 -8.84
N LYS A 58 5.22 11.79 -10.12
CA LYS A 58 5.56 10.85 -11.19
C LYS A 58 7.06 10.63 -11.28
N LYS A 59 7.85 11.67 -11.11
CA LYS A 59 9.30 11.55 -11.13
C LYS A 59 9.80 10.64 -9.99
N LEU A 60 9.25 10.83 -8.80
CA LEU A 60 9.59 9.99 -7.67
C LEU A 60 9.14 8.54 -7.89
N GLN A 61 7.94 8.35 -8.42
CA GLN A 61 7.43 7.02 -8.75
C GLN A 61 8.35 6.30 -9.73
N ASN A 62 8.80 7.00 -10.77
CA ASN A 62 9.69 6.44 -11.77
C ASN A 62 11.04 6.05 -11.16
N SER A 63 11.52 6.78 -10.15
CA SER A 63 12.76 6.42 -9.49
C SER A 63 12.65 5.08 -8.75
N PHE A 64 11.50 4.77 -8.18
CA PHE A 64 11.25 3.46 -7.60
C PHE A 64 11.12 2.38 -8.67
N LEU A 65 10.35 2.65 -9.72
CA LEU A 65 10.12 1.69 -10.79
C LEU A 65 11.41 1.32 -11.53
N SER A 66 12.35 2.25 -11.65
CA SER A 66 13.60 2.01 -12.37
C SER A 66 14.48 0.93 -11.73
N LYS A 67 14.22 0.59 -10.49
CA LYS A 67 14.97 -0.48 -9.80
C LYS A 67 14.51 -1.88 -10.22
N TYR A 68 13.39 -1.98 -10.92
CA TYR A 68 12.76 -3.26 -11.23
C TYR A 68 12.53 -3.41 -12.72
N ASN A 69 12.49 -4.66 -13.17
CA ASN A 69 12.13 -4.98 -14.54
C ASN A 69 10.65 -4.72 -14.76
N GLU A 70 10.28 -4.45 -15.99
CA GLU A 70 8.89 -4.35 -16.37
C GLU A 70 8.16 -5.62 -15.94
N ASN A 71 6.98 -5.46 -15.36
CA ASN A 71 6.15 -6.55 -14.85
C ASN A 71 6.74 -7.31 -13.65
N TYR A 72 7.74 -6.75 -12.97
CA TYR A 72 8.26 -7.36 -11.76
C TYR A 72 7.16 -7.57 -10.71
N PHE A 73 6.33 -6.56 -10.51
CA PHE A 73 5.19 -6.67 -9.61
C PHE A 73 3.95 -7.09 -10.39
N SER A 74 3.24 -8.12 -9.89
CA SER A 74 2.02 -8.59 -10.52
C SER A 74 0.91 -7.56 -10.38
N LYS A 75 -0.07 -7.62 -11.29
CA LYS A 75 -1.25 -6.75 -11.20
C LYS A 75 -2.02 -7.01 -9.90
N GLU A 76 -2.09 -8.28 -9.49
CA GLU A 76 -2.79 -8.67 -8.26
C GLU A 76 -2.11 -8.06 -7.03
N ALA A 77 -0.79 -8.13 -6.94
CA ALA A 77 -0.05 -7.56 -5.83
C ALA A 77 -0.23 -6.05 -5.77
N SER A 78 -0.15 -5.38 -6.92
CA SER A 78 -0.36 -3.93 -7.00
C SER A 78 -1.77 -3.56 -6.59
N GLN A 79 -2.77 -4.30 -7.06
CA GLN A 79 -4.17 -4.03 -6.72
C GLN A 79 -4.44 -4.23 -5.24
N LEU A 80 -3.86 -5.25 -4.62
CA LEU A 80 -3.98 -5.48 -3.18
C LEU A 80 -3.43 -4.30 -2.38
N GLN A 81 -2.26 -3.79 -2.79
CA GLN A 81 -1.66 -2.63 -2.14
C GLN A 81 -2.52 -1.38 -2.30
N ILE A 82 -3.05 -1.16 -3.50
CA ILE A 82 -3.95 -0.03 -3.76
C ILE A 82 -5.20 -0.14 -2.90
N ASN A 83 -5.80 -1.32 -2.81
CA ASN A 83 -6.99 -1.54 -1.99
C ASN A 83 -6.70 -1.26 -0.51
N GLU A 84 -5.55 -1.72 -0.01
CA GLU A 84 -5.15 -1.47 1.36
C GLU A 84 -4.95 0.02 1.62
N HIS A 85 -4.27 0.72 0.71
CA HIS A 85 -4.11 2.17 0.84
C HIS A 85 -5.46 2.88 0.84
N ASN A 86 -6.38 2.48 -0.04
CA ASN A 86 -7.70 3.11 -0.11
C ASN A 86 -8.48 2.93 1.19
N LEU A 87 -8.39 1.75 1.82
CA LEU A 87 -9.00 1.54 3.13
C LEU A 87 -8.41 2.47 4.18
N ARG A 88 -7.10 2.62 4.21
CA ARG A 88 -6.43 3.51 5.15
C ARG A 88 -6.78 4.98 4.90
N ILE A 89 -6.87 5.36 3.64
CA ILE A 89 -7.27 6.73 3.27
C ILE A 89 -8.70 6.99 3.73
N LYS A 90 -9.58 6.02 3.58
CA LYS A 90 -10.97 6.15 4.03
C LYS A 90 -11.05 6.35 5.54
N GLU A 91 -10.19 5.67 6.30
CA GLU A 91 -10.16 5.78 7.75
C GLU A 91 -9.47 7.06 8.24
N LYS A 92 -8.34 7.42 7.63
CA LYS A 92 -7.44 8.45 8.13
C LYS A 92 -7.39 9.72 7.27
N GLY A 93 -7.93 9.66 6.05
CA GLY A 93 -7.98 10.79 5.15
C GLY A 93 -6.63 11.16 4.56
N VAL A 94 -6.51 12.40 4.13
CA VAL A 94 -5.33 12.93 3.43
C VAL A 94 -4.06 12.79 4.28
N ARG A 95 -4.19 12.78 5.58
CA ARG A 95 -3.05 12.62 6.48
C ARG A 95 -2.29 11.33 6.20
N TYR A 96 -2.99 10.25 5.90
CA TYR A 96 -2.37 8.98 5.56
C TYR A 96 -1.52 9.12 4.28
N ILE A 97 -2.05 9.77 3.27
CA ILE A 97 -1.34 10.00 2.02
C ILE A 97 -0.07 10.79 2.27
N ASN A 98 -0.16 11.90 3.00
CA ASN A 98 0.98 12.77 3.26
C ASN A 98 2.08 12.05 4.03
N LYS A 99 1.72 11.27 5.03
CA LYS A 99 2.70 10.47 5.78
C LYS A 99 3.36 9.43 4.89
N GLY A 100 2.58 8.76 4.05
CA GLY A 100 3.10 7.77 3.12
C GLY A 100 4.08 8.37 2.14
N LEU A 101 3.76 9.52 1.59
CA LEU A 101 4.64 10.23 0.67
C LEU A 101 5.96 10.64 1.33
N GLN A 102 5.90 11.12 2.57
CA GLN A 102 7.10 11.48 3.31
C GLN A 102 7.99 10.26 3.56
N LYS A 103 7.41 9.14 3.93
CA LYS A 103 8.16 7.89 4.12
C LYS A 103 8.81 7.41 2.83
N CYS A 104 8.23 7.75 1.70
CA CYS A 104 8.76 7.35 0.39
C CYS A 104 9.77 8.37 -0.16
N GLY A 105 10.05 9.43 0.56
CA GLY A 105 11.10 10.37 0.21
C GLY A 105 10.63 11.69 -0.40
N LEU A 106 9.33 11.96 -0.41
CA LEU A 106 8.82 13.25 -0.87
C LEU A 106 9.11 14.30 0.21
N LYS A 107 9.70 15.38 -0.22
CA LYS A 107 10.00 16.50 0.67
C LYS A 107 9.01 17.64 0.50
#